data_62172f214e54dac45127c4278a6f16a0
#
_entry.id   62172f214e54dac45127c4278a6f16a0
#
_cell.length_a   1.000
_cell.length_b   1.000
_cell.length_c   1.000
_cell.angle_alpha   90.00
_cell.angle_beta   90.00
_cell.angle_gamma   90.00
#
_symmetry.space_group_name_H-M   'P 1'
#
loop_
_entity.id
_entity.type
_entity.pdbx_description
1 polymer ?
#
loop_
_entity_poly.entity_id
_entity_poly.type
_entity_poly.pdbx_seq_one_letter_code
_entity_poly.pdbx_strand_id
1 'polypeptide(L)'
;MVGLSKSVKFQSCKPSAHYQLPLFSGCIGQCEYCYLNTNLGDKPYMKVNVNVDEILDIAQKFIDERMPEITIFEGSATSDPLPTEPYAHSLQKAIKFFGNSSNGRFRFVSKYTDVDSLLNIEHNGNTEIRFTLNTNKVIKDFESRTPSMEKRIDAAIKIIKAGYPMGFLIAPVFLYENWKDDYKNLLLHIHNKLPEETQYPVTFEVISHRYTTRAKNVILEAFPQSQLPMDDEDRTFKYGQFGYGKYVYGKDQLAEMKDFFEKEINEIFTNKEI
;
A
#
# COMPACT_ATOMS: atom_id res chain seq x y z
N MET A 1 -16.91 7.06 -10.32
CA MET A 1 -18.21 6.31 -10.28
C MET A 1 -18.64 6.17 -8.83
N VAL A 2 -19.92 6.27 -8.58
CA VAL A 2 -20.52 6.06 -7.25
C VAL A 2 -21.31 4.75 -7.29
N GLY A 3 -21.24 3.95 -6.22
CA GLY A 3 -21.92 2.66 -6.15
C GLY A 3 -22.21 2.23 -4.73
N LEU A 4 -22.86 1.08 -4.58
CA LEU A 4 -23.12 0.43 -3.31
C LEU A 4 -22.28 -0.84 -3.22
N SER A 5 -21.69 -1.08 -2.07
CA SER A 5 -21.15 -2.40 -1.74
C SER A 5 -22.32 -3.29 -1.30
N LYS A 6 -22.52 -4.40 -2.00
CA LYS A 6 -23.51 -5.42 -1.63
C LYS A 6 -22.88 -6.60 -0.91
N SER A 7 -21.56 -6.52 -0.64
CA SER A 7 -20.81 -7.62 -0.05
C SER A 7 -21.10 -7.70 1.45
N VAL A 8 -21.72 -8.78 1.88
CA VAL A 8 -21.87 -9.17 3.29
C VAL A 8 -20.69 -10.00 3.77
N LYS A 9 -19.80 -10.42 2.87
CA LYS A 9 -18.57 -11.15 3.17
C LYS A 9 -17.37 -10.36 2.64
N PHE A 10 -16.49 -9.94 3.55
CA PHE A 10 -15.24 -9.30 3.17
C PHE A 10 -14.23 -10.33 2.68
N GLN A 11 -13.47 -9.97 1.66
CA GLN A 11 -12.40 -10.83 1.18
C GLN A 11 -11.22 -10.81 2.14
N SER A 12 -10.52 -11.93 2.25
CA SER A 12 -9.27 -12.00 3.00
C SER A 12 -8.20 -11.10 2.36
N CYS A 13 -7.41 -10.44 3.19
CA CYS A 13 -6.27 -9.61 2.78
C CYS A 13 -4.93 -10.12 3.36
N LYS A 14 -4.88 -11.39 3.75
CA LYS A 14 -3.64 -11.99 4.29
C LYS A 14 -2.50 -11.98 3.26
N PRO A 15 -1.23 -11.79 3.69
CA PRO A 15 -0.81 -11.64 5.10
C PRO A 15 -1.01 -10.25 5.68
N SER A 16 -1.27 -9.23 4.85
CA SER A 16 -1.27 -7.82 5.26
C SER A 16 -2.34 -7.48 6.31
N ALA A 17 -3.57 -7.97 6.16
CA ALA A 17 -4.67 -7.75 7.09
C ALA A 17 -5.59 -8.97 7.11
N HIS A 18 -6.56 -9.01 8.03
CA HIS A 18 -7.54 -10.09 8.06
C HIS A 18 -8.54 -9.96 6.92
N TYR A 19 -9.03 -8.74 6.70
CA TYR A 19 -10.09 -8.46 5.74
C TYR A 19 -9.83 -7.20 4.93
N GLN A 20 -10.38 -7.17 3.70
CA GLN A 20 -10.49 -5.96 2.91
C GLN A 20 -11.72 -5.18 3.35
N LEU A 21 -11.58 -3.87 3.57
CA LEU A 21 -12.70 -2.97 3.79
C LEU A 21 -13.11 -2.35 2.44
N PRO A 22 -14.24 -2.71 1.85
CA PRO A 22 -14.57 -2.38 0.46
C PRO A 22 -15.14 -0.96 0.30
N LEU A 23 -14.38 0.06 0.69
CA LEU A 23 -14.80 1.47 0.55
C LEU A 23 -14.60 1.98 -0.88
N PHE A 24 -13.51 1.56 -1.52
CA PHE A 24 -13.06 2.06 -2.82
C PHE A 24 -12.59 0.93 -3.73
N SER A 25 -12.60 1.17 -5.04
CA SER A 25 -11.84 0.38 -6.01
C SER A 25 -11.31 1.27 -7.13
N GLY A 26 -10.16 0.89 -7.70
CA GLY A 26 -9.49 1.64 -8.75
C GLY A 26 -8.48 2.66 -8.22
N CYS A 27 -7.73 3.26 -9.13
CA CYS A 27 -6.71 4.27 -8.85
C CYS A 27 -6.62 5.24 -10.03
N ILE A 28 -6.34 6.51 -9.76
CA ILE A 28 -6.08 7.52 -10.80
C ILE A 28 -4.64 7.52 -11.29
N GLY A 29 -3.74 6.83 -10.57
CA GLY A 29 -2.34 6.66 -10.96
C GLY A 29 -2.20 5.74 -12.17
N GLN A 30 -1.10 5.93 -12.89
CA GLN A 30 -0.75 5.12 -14.05
C GLN A 30 0.61 4.46 -13.84
N CYS A 31 0.76 3.76 -12.71
CA CYS A 31 1.95 2.95 -12.47
C CYS A 31 1.92 1.74 -13.38
N GLU A 32 2.92 1.59 -14.24
CA GLU A 32 2.95 0.54 -15.28
C GLU A 32 2.87 -0.87 -14.68
N TYR A 33 3.52 -1.11 -13.55
CA TYR A 33 3.54 -2.41 -12.85
C TYR A 33 2.28 -2.73 -12.04
N CYS A 34 1.28 -1.82 -12.00
CA CYS A 34 0.18 -1.96 -11.06
C CYS A 34 -0.83 -3.01 -11.52
N TYR A 35 -1.10 -3.99 -10.66
CA TYR A 35 -2.10 -5.03 -10.95
C TYR A 35 -3.53 -4.48 -11.11
N LEU A 36 -3.82 -3.28 -10.61
CA LEU A 36 -5.11 -2.64 -10.82
C LEU A 36 -5.37 -2.37 -12.31
N ASN A 37 -4.32 -2.05 -13.09
CA ASN A 37 -4.44 -1.86 -14.53
C ASN A 37 -4.91 -3.13 -15.22
N THR A 38 -4.52 -4.32 -14.72
CA THR A 38 -4.92 -5.61 -15.29
C THR A 38 -6.31 -6.07 -14.85
N ASN A 39 -6.80 -5.57 -13.72
CA ASN A 39 -8.09 -5.98 -13.14
C ASN A 39 -9.25 -5.07 -13.55
N LEU A 40 -8.97 -3.80 -13.89
CA LEU A 40 -9.98 -2.82 -14.25
C LEU A 40 -10.37 -2.89 -15.73
N GLY A 41 -9.61 -3.62 -16.56
CA GLY A 41 -9.84 -3.75 -18.00
C GLY A 41 -9.87 -2.38 -18.69
N ASP A 42 -10.71 -2.23 -19.69
CA ASP A 42 -10.83 -1.01 -20.52
C ASP A 42 -11.49 0.18 -19.81
N LYS A 43 -11.84 0.02 -18.53
CA LYS A 43 -12.56 1.03 -17.77
C LYS A 43 -11.84 1.39 -16.46
N PRO A 44 -10.67 2.05 -16.53
CA PRO A 44 -9.89 2.42 -15.36
C PRO A 44 -10.51 3.63 -14.64
N TYR A 45 -11.61 3.44 -13.94
CA TYR A 45 -12.24 4.48 -13.15
C TYR A 45 -12.23 4.13 -11.66
N MET A 46 -12.12 5.16 -10.85
CA MET A 46 -12.34 5.01 -9.42
C MET A 46 -13.82 4.82 -9.11
N LYS A 47 -14.10 3.86 -8.25
CA LYS A 47 -15.43 3.64 -7.68
C LYS A 47 -15.38 3.89 -6.18
N VAL A 48 -16.35 4.65 -5.70
CA VAL A 48 -16.59 4.88 -4.27
C VAL A 48 -17.89 4.18 -3.90
N ASN A 49 -17.87 3.37 -2.85
CA ASN A 49 -19.08 2.80 -2.25
C ASN A 49 -19.61 3.75 -1.19
N VAL A 50 -20.85 4.26 -1.39
CA VAL A 50 -21.40 5.34 -0.56
C VAL A 50 -22.12 4.84 0.69
N ASN A 51 -22.43 3.56 0.78
CA ASN A 51 -23.05 2.93 1.95
C ASN A 51 -22.00 2.59 3.03
N VAL A 52 -21.20 3.59 3.40
CA VAL A 52 -20.06 3.42 4.33
C VAL A 52 -20.53 2.90 5.68
N ASP A 53 -21.65 3.42 6.19
CA ASP A 53 -22.17 3.05 7.52
C ASP A 53 -22.56 1.55 7.56
N GLU A 54 -23.22 1.04 6.51
CA GLU A 54 -23.54 -0.39 6.38
C GLU A 54 -22.26 -1.27 6.28
N ILE A 55 -21.21 -0.78 5.59
CA ILE A 55 -19.92 -1.47 5.49
C ILE A 55 -19.27 -1.56 6.88
N LEU A 56 -19.31 -0.48 7.66
CA LEU A 56 -18.76 -0.43 9.01
C LEU A 56 -19.55 -1.32 9.99
N ASP A 57 -20.90 -1.38 9.87
CA ASP A 57 -21.72 -2.31 10.64
C ASP A 57 -21.35 -3.78 10.37
N ILE A 58 -21.01 -4.10 9.11
CA ILE A 58 -20.52 -5.43 8.77
C ILE A 58 -19.12 -5.65 9.36
N ALA A 59 -18.24 -4.65 9.31
CA ALA A 59 -16.92 -4.73 9.93
C ALA A 59 -17.02 -5.00 11.44
N GLN A 60 -17.98 -4.37 12.13
CA GLN A 60 -18.22 -4.63 13.55
C GLN A 60 -18.56 -6.09 13.81
N LYS A 61 -19.41 -6.73 13.00
CA LYS A 61 -19.71 -8.17 13.14
C LYS A 61 -18.48 -9.05 13.04
N PHE A 62 -17.57 -8.75 12.09
CA PHE A 62 -16.30 -9.48 11.97
C PHE A 62 -15.36 -9.24 13.16
N ILE A 63 -15.41 -8.06 13.78
CA ILE A 63 -14.68 -7.78 15.02
C ILE A 63 -15.26 -8.63 16.15
N ASP A 64 -16.58 -8.62 16.33
CA ASP A 64 -17.28 -9.33 17.40
C ASP A 64 -17.06 -10.85 17.31
N GLU A 65 -17.11 -11.42 16.09
CA GLU A 65 -16.87 -12.85 15.84
C GLU A 65 -15.45 -13.31 16.20
N ARG A 66 -14.49 -12.37 16.21
CA ARG A 66 -13.07 -12.66 16.47
C ARG A 66 -12.62 -12.28 17.88
N MET A 67 -13.47 -11.64 18.67
CA MET A 67 -13.11 -11.28 20.05
C MET A 67 -12.60 -12.48 20.85
N PRO A 68 -11.56 -12.32 21.68
CA PRO A 68 -10.89 -11.05 22.07
C PRO A 68 -9.74 -10.62 21.13
N GLU A 69 -9.52 -11.28 20.01
CA GLU A 69 -8.42 -10.99 19.09
C GLU A 69 -8.61 -9.65 18.35
N ILE A 70 -7.48 -9.00 18.06
CA ILE A 70 -7.48 -7.81 17.19
C ILE A 70 -7.85 -8.22 15.76
N THR A 71 -8.77 -7.47 15.15
CA THR A 71 -9.16 -7.63 13.75
C THR A 71 -8.69 -6.45 12.93
N ILE A 72 -7.86 -6.70 11.93
CA ILE A 72 -7.25 -5.67 11.07
C ILE A 72 -7.94 -5.64 9.71
N PHE A 73 -8.32 -4.44 9.26
CA PHE A 73 -8.96 -4.18 7.97
C PHE A 73 -8.07 -3.33 7.08
N GLU A 74 -7.95 -3.72 5.80
CA GLU A 74 -7.20 -3.01 4.78
C GLU A 74 -8.14 -2.24 3.85
N GLY A 75 -8.02 -0.92 3.81
CA GLY A 75 -8.87 -0.02 3.02
C GLY A 75 -8.42 0.19 1.58
N SER A 76 -7.20 -0.22 1.24
CA SER A 76 -6.56 0.03 -0.07
C SER A 76 -6.26 -1.23 -0.87
N ALA A 77 -6.80 -2.38 -0.49
CA ALA A 77 -6.49 -3.67 -1.15
C ALA A 77 -6.72 -3.65 -2.67
N THR A 78 -7.69 -2.87 -3.15
CA THR A 78 -8.04 -2.76 -4.59
C THR A 78 -8.13 -1.31 -5.07
N SER A 79 -7.49 -0.37 -4.37
CA SER A 79 -7.58 1.07 -4.66
C SER A 79 -6.39 1.85 -4.12
N ASP A 80 -6.32 3.12 -4.54
CA ASP A 80 -5.66 4.16 -3.75
C ASP A 80 -6.75 5.13 -3.27
N PRO A 81 -7.03 5.19 -1.96
CA PRO A 81 -8.23 5.87 -1.46
C PRO A 81 -8.10 7.39 -1.36
N LEU A 82 -6.91 7.94 -1.14
CA LEU A 82 -6.73 9.39 -0.87
C LEU A 82 -7.26 10.31 -1.98
N PRO A 83 -7.11 10.01 -3.29
CA PRO A 83 -7.59 10.90 -4.33
C PRO A 83 -9.09 11.19 -4.31
N THR A 84 -9.89 10.30 -3.72
CA THR A 84 -11.34 10.47 -3.64
C THR A 84 -11.83 10.96 -2.28
N GLU A 85 -10.97 10.97 -1.27
CA GLU A 85 -11.33 11.34 0.09
C GLU A 85 -11.92 12.76 0.23
N PRO A 86 -11.42 13.80 -0.48
CA PRO A 86 -12.01 15.14 -0.43
C PRO A 86 -13.48 15.21 -0.84
N TYR A 87 -13.97 14.21 -1.58
CA TYR A 87 -15.34 14.12 -2.06
C TYR A 87 -16.20 13.08 -1.33
N ALA A 88 -15.54 12.01 -0.87
CA ALA A 88 -16.23 10.84 -0.34
C ALA A 88 -16.36 10.85 1.19
N HIS A 89 -15.36 11.41 1.88
CA HIS A 89 -15.25 11.42 3.35
C HIS A 89 -15.32 10.02 3.99
N SER A 90 -15.01 8.99 3.20
CA SER A 90 -15.16 7.59 3.64
C SER A 90 -14.01 7.15 4.54
N LEU A 91 -12.78 7.65 4.32
CA LEU A 91 -11.66 7.41 5.24
C LEU A 91 -11.90 8.08 6.58
N GLN A 92 -12.39 9.32 6.59
CA GLN A 92 -12.71 10.03 7.84
C GLN A 92 -13.72 9.24 8.69
N LYS A 93 -14.79 8.71 8.07
CA LYS A 93 -15.77 7.86 8.75
C LYS A 93 -15.15 6.57 9.28
N ALA A 94 -14.35 5.88 8.47
CA ALA A 94 -13.67 4.66 8.88
C ALA A 94 -12.67 4.91 10.02
N ILE A 95 -11.82 5.94 9.91
CA ILE A 95 -10.86 6.31 10.96
C ILE A 95 -11.58 6.57 12.29
N LYS A 96 -12.64 7.35 12.27
CA LYS A 96 -13.45 7.64 13.47
C LYS A 96 -14.10 6.38 14.06
N PHE A 97 -14.64 5.51 13.21
CA PHE A 97 -15.23 4.23 13.65
C PHE A 97 -14.19 3.35 14.34
N PHE A 98 -13.05 3.10 13.68
CA PHE A 98 -11.99 2.28 14.26
C PHE A 98 -11.30 2.95 15.45
N GLY A 99 -11.24 4.28 15.49
CA GLY A 99 -10.75 5.04 16.63
C GLY A 99 -11.51 4.70 17.92
N ASN A 100 -12.81 4.44 17.82
CA ASN A 100 -13.68 4.05 18.95
C ASN A 100 -13.74 2.53 19.19
N SER A 101 -13.04 1.72 18.41
CA SER A 101 -13.06 0.26 18.53
C SER A 101 -11.96 -0.25 19.46
N SER A 102 -12.29 -1.11 20.42
CA SER A 102 -11.29 -1.79 21.27
C SER A 102 -10.47 -2.83 20.51
N ASN A 103 -11.10 -3.60 19.62
CA ASN A 103 -10.52 -4.76 18.94
C ASN A 103 -10.42 -4.62 17.41
N GLY A 104 -10.95 -3.54 16.83
CA GLY A 104 -10.80 -3.23 15.41
C GLY A 104 -9.57 -2.37 15.14
N ARG A 105 -8.87 -2.64 14.05
CA ARG A 105 -7.79 -1.79 13.53
C ARG A 105 -8.00 -1.56 12.04
N PHE A 106 -7.68 -0.37 11.60
CA PHE A 106 -7.79 0.02 10.21
C PHE A 106 -6.41 0.38 9.67
N ARG A 107 -6.17 0.08 8.41
CA ARG A 107 -4.99 0.57 7.71
C ARG A 107 -5.27 0.75 6.23
N PHE A 108 -4.51 1.62 5.61
CA PHE A 108 -4.51 1.77 4.16
C PHE A 108 -3.15 2.25 3.68
N VAL A 109 -2.89 2.06 2.39
CA VAL A 109 -1.69 2.54 1.74
C VAL A 109 -2.04 3.50 0.60
N SER A 110 -1.23 4.52 0.40
CA SER A 110 -1.40 5.49 -0.69
C SER A 110 -0.06 5.93 -1.27
N LYS A 111 -0.09 6.36 -2.53
CA LYS A 111 0.95 7.19 -3.15
C LYS A 111 0.59 8.68 -3.12
N TYR A 112 -0.67 9.01 -2.86
CA TYR A 112 -1.16 10.39 -2.85
C TYR A 112 -0.96 11.04 -1.48
N THR A 113 -1.06 12.37 -1.43
CA THR A 113 -0.50 13.15 -0.32
C THR A 113 -1.45 14.18 0.27
N ASP A 114 -2.70 14.20 -0.19
CA ASP A 114 -3.73 15.09 0.36
C ASP A 114 -4.33 14.47 1.63
N VAL A 115 -3.62 14.64 2.74
CA VAL A 115 -3.94 14.06 4.05
C VAL A 115 -4.56 15.06 5.03
N ASP A 116 -4.63 16.34 4.66
CA ASP A 116 -4.97 17.41 5.61
C ASP A 116 -6.33 17.24 6.26
N SER A 117 -7.29 16.63 5.54
CA SER A 117 -8.62 16.31 6.08
C SER A 117 -8.63 15.19 7.13
N LEU A 118 -7.52 14.45 7.28
CA LEU A 118 -7.40 13.34 8.22
C LEU A 118 -6.69 13.72 9.52
N LEU A 119 -5.94 14.84 9.54
CA LEU A 119 -5.00 15.15 10.62
C LEU A 119 -5.65 15.42 11.99
N ASN A 120 -6.91 15.85 12.00
CA ASN A 120 -7.63 16.23 13.24
C ASN A 120 -8.71 15.22 13.65
N ILE A 121 -8.66 13.99 13.15
CA ILE A 121 -9.61 12.94 13.52
C ILE A 121 -9.13 12.21 14.77
N GLU A 122 -10.05 11.95 15.68
CA GLU A 122 -9.77 11.10 16.85
C GLU A 122 -9.65 9.64 16.41
N HIS A 123 -8.40 9.21 16.20
CA HIS A 123 -8.05 7.87 15.72
C HIS A 123 -7.58 6.91 16.82
N ASN A 124 -7.21 7.43 18.01
CA ASN A 124 -6.75 6.67 19.17
C ASN A 124 -5.65 5.62 18.89
N GLY A 125 -4.81 5.85 17.87
CA GLY A 125 -3.78 4.92 17.44
C GLY A 125 -4.30 3.66 16.71
N ASN A 126 -5.59 3.56 16.42
CA ASN A 126 -6.21 2.39 15.82
C ASN A 126 -6.19 2.39 14.28
N THR A 127 -5.62 3.45 13.67
CA THR A 127 -5.45 3.54 12.22
C THR A 127 -3.99 3.74 11.86
N GLU A 128 -3.46 2.87 11.02
CA GLU A 128 -2.13 2.99 10.42
C GLU A 128 -2.25 3.52 8.99
N ILE A 129 -1.52 4.60 8.68
CA ILE A 129 -1.47 5.18 7.33
C ILE A 129 -0.09 4.89 6.74
N ARG A 130 -0.05 4.23 5.58
CA ARG A 130 1.20 3.83 4.94
C ARG A 130 1.38 4.53 3.61
N PHE A 131 2.61 4.94 3.32
CA PHE A 131 2.96 5.53 2.02
C PHE A 131 3.83 4.57 1.23
N THR A 132 3.44 4.31 -0.02
CA THR A 132 4.32 3.59 -0.93
C THR A 132 5.44 4.51 -1.38
N LEU A 133 6.68 4.06 -1.23
CA LEU A 133 7.88 4.73 -1.70
C LEU A 133 8.66 3.84 -2.66
N ASN A 134 9.45 4.49 -3.50
CA ASN A 134 10.43 3.84 -4.35
C ASN A 134 11.58 4.81 -4.66
N THR A 135 12.63 4.31 -5.30
CA THR A 135 13.74 5.17 -5.76
C THR A 135 13.24 6.20 -6.78
N ASN A 136 13.92 7.33 -6.88
CA ASN A 136 13.58 8.35 -7.87
C ASN A 136 13.58 7.80 -9.30
N LYS A 137 14.46 6.84 -9.59
CA LYS A 137 14.50 6.14 -10.87
C LYS A 137 13.19 5.41 -11.14
N VAL A 138 12.74 4.58 -10.24
CA VAL A 138 11.50 3.81 -10.39
C VAL A 138 10.27 4.71 -10.48
N ILE A 139 10.20 5.76 -9.65
CA ILE A 139 9.09 6.73 -9.68
C ILE A 139 9.04 7.44 -11.04
N LYS A 140 10.18 7.90 -11.53
CA LYS A 140 10.27 8.60 -12.81
C LYS A 140 9.92 7.71 -14.00
N ASP A 141 10.43 6.48 -13.98
CA ASP A 141 10.34 5.59 -15.13
C ASP A 141 8.97 4.89 -15.21
N PHE A 142 8.35 4.57 -14.06
CA PHE A 142 7.18 3.66 -14.04
C PHE A 142 5.95 4.17 -13.25
N GLU A 143 6.02 5.32 -12.57
CA GLU A 143 4.93 5.77 -11.69
C GLU A 143 4.27 7.06 -12.21
N SER A 144 3.78 7.06 -13.45
CA SER A 144 3.09 8.21 -14.02
C SER A 144 1.84 8.60 -13.22
N ARG A 145 1.56 9.92 -13.16
CA ARG A 145 0.42 10.51 -12.46
C ARG A 145 0.39 10.24 -10.96
N THR A 146 1.54 10.08 -10.34
CA THR A 146 1.65 9.97 -8.87
C THR A 146 2.52 11.12 -8.32
N PRO A 147 2.33 11.49 -7.04
CA PRO A 147 3.21 12.46 -6.38
C PRO A 147 4.67 11.99 -6.31
N SER A 148 5.59 12.94 -6.27
CA SER A 148 7.02 12.66 -6.08
C SER A 148 7.31 12.03 -4.72
N MET A 149 8.49 11.40 -4.58
CA MET A 149 9.00 10.85 -3.33
C MET A 149 8.94 11.88 -2.19
N GLU A 150 9.43 13.10 -2.43
CA GLU A 150 9.44 14.18 -1.44
C GLU A 150 8.03 14.49 -0.90
N LYS A 151 7.06 14.65 -1.78
CA LYS A 151 5.68 14.93 -1.34
C LYS A 151 5.10 13.79 -0.49
N ARG A 152 5.44 12.53 -0.80
CA ARG A 152 4.99 11.38 -0.01
C ARG A 152 5.64 11.36 1.37
N ILE A 153 6.92 11.70 1.48
CA ILE A 153 7.63 11.82 2.76
C ILE A 153 7.05 13.00 3.57
N ASP A 154 6.80 14.14 2.94
CA ASP A 154 6.20 15.30 3.62
C ASP A 154 4.79 14.96 4.17
N ALA A 155 4.00 14.19 3.43
CA ALA A 155 2.69 13.71 3.91
C ALA A 155 2.85 12.73 5.08
N ALA A 156 3.82 11.82 5.03
CA ALA A 156 4.14 10.91 6.13
C ALA A 156 4.53 11.68 7.41
N ILE A 157 5.32 12.74 7.28
CA ILE A 157 5.68 13.61 8.41
C ILE A 157 4.44 14.28 9.02
N LYS A 158 3.49 14.74 8.21
CA LYS A 158 2.22 15.30 8.70
C LYS A 158 1.43 14.26 9.51
N ILE A 159 1.35 13.03 9.02
CA ILE A 159 0.66 11.91 9.67
C ILE A 159 1.32 11.55 11.00
N ILE A 160 2.65 11.47 11.04
CA ILE A 160 3.41 11.24 12.29
C ILE A 160 3.11 12.35 13.30
N LYS A 161 3.18 13.63 12.88
CA LYS A 161 2.91 14.79 13.76
C LYS A 161 1.46 14.83 14.26
N ALA A 162 0.52 14.24 13.53
CA ALA A 162 -0.87 14.07 13.95
C ALA A 162 -1.06 12.88 14.90
N GLY A 163 0.01 12.13 15.24
CA GLY A 163 -0.02 11.04 16.20
C GLY A 163 -0.51 9.69 15.66
N TYR A 164 -0.58 9.51 14.34
CA TYR A 164 -0.94 8.23 13.74
C TYR A 164 0.22 7.23 13.76
N PRO A 165 -0.05 5.93 13.95
CA PRO A 165 0.82 4.89 13.42
C PRO A 165 1.04 5.08 11.92
N MET A 166 2.31 5.03 11.49
CA MET A 166 2.69 5.30 10.11
C MET A 166 3.72 4.28 9.62
N GLY A 167 3.63 3.91 8.33
CA GLY A 167 4.59 3.03 7.71
C GLY A 167 4.93 3.40 6.28
N PHE A 168 6.02 2.78 5.79
CA PHE A 168 6.43 2.83 4.40
C PHE A 168 6.31 1.46 3.75
N LEU A 169 5.73 1.46 2.55
CA LEU A 169 5.69 0.30 1.67
C LEU A 169 6.70 0.52 0.55
N ILE A 170 7.87 -0.12 0.62
CA ILE A 170 8.87 -0.06 -0.45
C ILE A 170 8.51 -1.12 -1.49
N ALA A 171 7.71 -0.71 -2.47
CA ALA A 171 7.07 -1.65 -3.40
C ALA A 171 6.71 -1.02 -4.76
N PRO A 172 6.97 -1.77 -5.84
CA PRO A 172 7.79 -2.98 -5.88
C PRO A 172 9.28 -2.66 -5.92
N VAL A 173 10.09 -3.51 -5.30
CA VAL A 173 11.56 -3.43 -5.41
C VAL A 173 11.99 -4.04 -6.73
N PHE A 174 12.83 -3.32 -7.48
CA PHE A 174 13.47 -3.75 -8.71
C PHE A 174 14.96 -3.95 -8.50
N LEU A 175 15.49 -5.07 -8.96
CA LEU A 175 16.92 -5.42 -8.87
C LEU A 175 17.63 -5.04 -10.18
N TYR A 176 17.80 -3.76 -10.41
CA TYR A 176 18.55 -3.19 -11.53
C TYR A 176 20.01 -2.92 -11.11
N GLU A 177 20.86 -2.52 -12.05
CA GLU A 177 22.24 -2.12 -11.73
C GLU A 177 22.25 -1.00 -10.67
N ASN A 178 23.07 -1.14 -9.63
CA ASN A 178 23.21 -0.20 -8.49
C ASN A 178 21.94 -0.07 -7.60
N TRP A 179 21.00 -1.01 -7.65
CA TRP A 179 19.76 -0.95 -6.85
C TRP A 179 20.04 -0.81 -5.33
N LYS A 180 21.10 -1.43 -4.81
CA LYS A 180 21.43 -1.35 -3.38
C LYS A 180 21.77 0.08 -2.96
N ASP A 181 22.58 0.78 -3.74
CA ASP A 181 22.96 2.15 -3.45
C ASP A 181 21.74 3.08 -3.53
N ASP A 182 20.87 2.91 -4.53
CA ASP A 182 19.68 3.71 -4.71
C ASP A 182 18.67 3.50 -3.56
N TYR A 183 18.43 2.25 -3.14
CA TYR A 183 17.54 1.97 -2.00
C TYR A 183 18.17 2.37 -0.67
N LYS A 184 19.48 2.23 -0.48
CA LYS A 184 20.17 2.76 0.70
C LYS A 184 20.03 4.28 0.79
N ASN A 185 20.24 4.99 -0.31
CA ASN A 185 20.05 6.43 -0.39
C ASN A 185 18.59 6.83 -0.09
N LEU A 186 17.61 6.06 -0.57
CA LEU A 186 16.20 6.26 -0.23
C LEU A 186 15.98 6.13 1.28
N LEU A 187 16.48 5.07 1.92
CA LEU A 187 16.33 4.85 3.37
C LEU A 187 17.00 5.95 4.19
N LEU A 188 18.22 6.36 3.83
CA LEU A 188 18.91 7.48 4.46
C LEU A 188 18.15 8.80 4.29
N HIS A 189 17.59 9.02 3.11
CA HIS A 189 16.80 10.21 2.84
C HIS A 189 15.53 10.25 3.70
N ILE A 190 14.82 9.14 3.81
CA ILE A 190 13.66 9.01 4.71
C ILE A 190 14.09 9.33 6.15
N HIS A 191 15.15 8.67 6.64
CA HIS A 191 15.63 8.87 8.01
C HIS A 191 15.95 10.34 8.31
N ASN A 192 16.66 11.01 7.42
CA ASN A 192 17.05 12.41 7.60
C ASN A 192 15.88 13.40 7.59
N LYS A 193 14.73 13.00 7.06
CA LYS A 193 13.52 13.84 6.98
C LYS A 193 12.54 13.60 8.12
N LEU A 194 12.52 12.38 8.65
CA LEU A 194 11.59 12.04 9.72
C LEU A 194 11.93 12.77 11.03
N PRO A 195 10.93 13.04 11.90
CA PRO A 195 11.19 13.50 13.26
C PRO A 195 12.07 12.51 14.01
N GLU A 196 12.96 13.02 14.89
CA GLU A 196 13.83 12.19 15.72
C GLU A 196 13.03 11.26 16.64
N GLU A 197 11.90 11.74 17.15
CA GLU A 197 11.01 10.96 18.00
C GLU A 197 9.66 10.76 17.32
N THR A 198 9.16 9.54 17.38
CA THR A 198 7.84 9.14 16.90
C THR A 198 7.08 8.43 18.00
N GLN A 199 5.77 8.69 18.11
CA GLN A 199 4.91 8.07 19.12
C GLN A 199 4.80 6.54 18.93
N TYR A 200 4.85 6.08 17.69
CA TYR A 200 4.80 4.67 17.30
C TYR A 200 6.04 4.30 16.48
N PRO A 201 6.45 3.03 16.47
CA PRO A 201 7.47 2.57 15.54
C PRO A 201 7.05 2.86 14.10
N VAL A 202 8.02 3.25 13.25
CA VAL A 202 7.79 3.35 11.81
C VAL A 202 7.85 1.95 11.20
N THR A 203 6.76 1.53 10.55
CA THR A 203 6.70 0.19 9.93
C THR A 203 7.29 0.22 8.52
N PHE A 204 7.99 -0.85 8.14
CA PHE A 204 8.53 -1.05 6.80
C PHE A 204 8.05 -2.37 6.23
N GLU A 205 7.35 -2.31 5.10
CA GLU A 205 7.00 -3.49 4.32
C GLU A 205 7.72 -3.44 2.97
N VAL A 206 8.47 -4.49 2.63
CA VAL A 206 9.27 -4.55 1.41
C VAL A 206 8.74 -5.65 0.51
N ILE A 207 8.35 -5.29 -0.72
CA ILE A 207 7.75 -6.23 -1.67
C ILE A 207 8.52 -6.20 -2.99
N SER A 208 9.06 -7.36 -3.40
CA SER A 208 9.75 -7.50 -4.69
C SER A 208 8.78 -7.40 -5.88
N HIS A 209 9.28 -6.91 -7.01
CA HIS A 209 8.54 -6.93 -8.27
C HIS A 209 8.23 -8.37 -8.71
N ARG A 210 6.96 -8.58 -9.08
CA ARG A 210 6.44 -9.85 -9.61
C ARG A 210 5.30 -9.58 -10.56
N TYR A 211 5.11 -10.46 -11.52
CA TYR A 211 4.03 -10.33 -12.50
C TYR A 211 3.48 -11.70 -12.91
N THR A 212 2.30 -11.71 -13.48
CA THR A 212 1.71 -12.87 -14.16
C THR A 212 1.81 -12.67 -15.66
N THR A 213 1.74 -13.73 -16.46
CA THR A 213 1.71 -13.63 -17.94
C THR A 213 0.59 -12.70 -18.40
N ARG A 214 -0.59 -12.80 -17.79
CA ARG A 214 -1.71 -11.90 -18.09
C ARG A 214 -1.36 -10.44 -17.81
N ALA A 215 -0.77 -10.16 -16.63
CA ALA A 215 -0.36 -8.80 -16.27
C ALA A 215 0.67 -8.24 -17.27
N LYS A 216 1.69 -9.04 -17.63
CA LYS A 216 2.70 -8.66 -18.63
C LYS A 216 2.05 -8.26 -19.95
N ASN A 217 1.13 -9.07 -20.47
CA ASN A 217 0.47 -8.80 -21.74
C ASN A 217 -0.37 -7.51 -21.71
N VAL A 218 -1.17 -7.31 -20.65
CA VAL A 218 -1.97 -6.09 -20.49
C VAL A 218 -1.09 -4.85 -20.29
N ILE A 219 0.01 -4.97 -19.56
CA ILE A 219 0.97 -3.86 -19.38
C ILE A 219 1.59 -3.47 -20.72
N LEU A 220 2.06 -4.43 -21.52
CA LEU A 220 2.67 -4.15 -22.81
C LEU A 220 1.65 -3.63 -23.84
N GLU A 221 0.38 -4.00 -23.74
CA GLU A 221 -0.69 -3.42 -24.53
C GLU A 221 -0.99 -1.97 -24.14
N ALA A 222 -1.09 -1.69 -22.82
CA ALA A 222 -1.38 -0.36 -22.31
C ALA A 222 -0.18 0.60 -22.40
N PHE A 223 1.04 0.07 -22.27
CA PHE A 223 2.31 0.79 -22.28
C PHE A 223 3.30 0.13 -23.27
N PRO A 224 3.12 0.29 -24.58
CA PRO A 224 3.96 -0.39 -25.58
C PRO A 224 5.46 -0.06 -25.53
N GLN A 225 5.81 1.06 -24.88
CA GLN A 225 7.19 1.52 -24.71
C GLN A 225 7.75 1.18 -23.32
N SER A 226 7.03 0.41 -22.51
CA SER A 226 7.44 0.06 -21.15
C SER A 226 8.79 -0.61 -21.12
N GLN A 227 9.64 -0.15 -20.22
CA GLN A 227 10.95 -0.73 -19.90
C GLN A 227 10.93 -1.54 -18.60
N LEU A 228 9.74 -1.95 -18.14
CA LEU A 228 9.64 -2.82 -16.97
C LEU A 228 10.44 -4.12 -17.18
N PRO A 229 11.27 -4.54 -16.20
CA PRO A 229 12.06 -5.75 -16.32
C PRO A 229 11.19 -7.01 -16.14
N MET A 230 10.47 -7.35 -17.21
CA MET A 230 9.56 -8.51 -17.28
C MET A 230 10.08 -9.55 -18.29
N ASP A 231 11.39 -9.87 -18.22
CA ASP A 231 11.94 -11.00 -18.95
C ASP A 231 11.66 -12.28 -18.15
N ASP A 232 11.00 -13.24 -18.79
CA ASP A 232 10.60 -14.50 -18.16
C ASP A 232 11.81 -15.41 -17.91
N GLU A 233 12.89 -15.28 -18.70
CA GLU A 233 14.13 -16.04 -18.53
C GLU A 233 14.91 -15.63 -17.28
N ASP A 234 14.80 -14.36 -16.86
CA ASP A 234 15.42 -13.81 -15.66
C ASP A 234 14.60 -14.07 -14.39
N ARG A 235 13.54 -14.83 -14.48
CA ARG A 235 12.58 -15.04 -13.39
C ARG A 235 12.33 -16.51 -13.12
N THR A 236 11.91 -16.79 -11.89
CA THR A 236 11.42 -18.10 -11.48
C THR A 236 9.90 -18.12 -11.51
N PHE A 237 9.33 -19.07 -12.24
CA PHE A 237 7.88 -19.28 -12.26
C PHE A 237 7.42 -20.01 -10.99
N LYS A 238 6.41 -19.47 -10.30
CA LYS A 238 5.80 -20.08 -9.11
C LYS A 238 4.28 -20.00 -9.17
N TYR A 239 3.62 -21.05 -8.71
CA TYR A 239 2.17 -21.00 -8.43
C TYR A 239 1.91 -20.20 -7.15
N GLY A 240 0.96 -19.25 -7.22
CA GLY A 240 0.46 -18.53 -6.07
C GLY A 240 -0.60 -19.35 -5.29
N GLN A 241 -0.89 -18.92 -4.06
CA GLN A 241 -1.90 -19.56 -3.21
C GLN A 241 -3.33 -19.55 -3.79
N PHE A 242 -3.59 -18.74 -4.82
CA PHE A 242 -4.89 -18.66 -5.51
C PHE A 242 -4.91 -19.42 -6.85
N GLY A 243 -3.96 -20.31 -7.08
CA GLY A 243 -3.95 -21.21 -8.24
C GLY A 243 -3.47 -20.60 -9.56
N TYR A 244 -3.00 -19.34 -9.60
CA TYR A 244 -2.39 -18.75 -10.78
C TYR A 244 -0.88 -18.63 -10.65
N GLY A 245 -0.20 -18.78 -11.79
CA GLY A 245 1.26 -18.68 -11.85
C GLY A 245 1.73 -17.24 -11.90
N LYS A 246 2.89 -16.98 -11.31
CA LYS A 246 3.57 -15.69 -11.33
C LYS A 246 5.07 -15.86 -11.49
N TYR A 247 5.68 -14.89 -12.13
CA TYR A 247 7.13 -14.75 -12.28
C TYR A 247 7.67 -13.90 -11.12
N VAL A 248 8.66 -14.41 -10.41
CA VAL A 248 9.31 -13.79 -9.27
C VAL A 248 10.82 -13.81 -9.46
N TYR A 249 11.58 -13.02 -8.71
CA TYR A 249 13.04 -13.16 -8.66
C TYR A 249 13.47 -14.54 -8.17
N GLY A 250 14.66 -14.98 -8.57
CA GLY A 250 15.25 -16.23 -8.09
C GLY A 250 15.44 -16.26 -6.57
N LYS A 251 15.59 -17.47 -6.01
CA LYS A 251 15.69 -17.66 -4.56
C LYS A 251 16.84 -16.85 -3.94
N ASP A 252 18.00 -16.86 -4.59
CA ASP A 252 19.21 -16.16 -4.10
C ASP A 252 19.05 -14.64 -4.18
N GLN A 253 18.44 -14.13 -5.24
CA GLN A 253 18.12 -12.72 -5.40
C GLN A 253 17.11 -12.23 -4.33
N LEU A 254 16.10 -13.05 -4.00
CA LEU A 254 15.13 -12.73 -2.95
C LEU A 254 15.77 -12.76 -1.56
N ALA A 255 16.70 -13.69 -1.31
CA ALA A 255 17.46 -13.75 -0.06
C ALA A 255 18.37 -12.52 0.07
N GLU A 256 19.13 -12.19 -0.98
CA GLU A 256 20.00 -11.02 -1.01
C GLU A 256 19.22 -9.72 -0.78
N MET A 257 18.05 -9.57 -1.42
CA MET A 257 17.17 -8.42 -1.22
C MET A 257 16.69 -8.34 0.23
N LYS A 258 16.25 -9.46 0.80
CA LYS A 258 15.79 -9.52 2.18
C LYS A 258 16.90 -9.12 3.15
N ASP A 259 18.06 -9.76 3.05
CA ASP A 259 19.21 -9.50 3.92
C ASP A 259 19.67 -8.04 3.82
N PHE A 260 19.66 -7.47 2.61
CA PHE A 260 19.98 -6.06 2.39
C PHE A 260 19.01 -5.13 3.13
N PHE A 261 17.70 -5.27 2.93
CA PHE A 261 16.74 -4.38 3.56
C PHE A 261 16.67 -4.57 5.08
N GLU A 262 16.73 -5.80 5.58
CA GLU A 262 16.77 -6.07 7.02
C GLU A 262 18.00 -5.41 7.66
N LYS A 263 19.17 -5.53 7.03
CA LYS A 263 20.40 -4.90 7.51
C LYS A 263 20.30 -3.38 7.50
N GLU A 264 20.02 -2.77 6.34
CA GLU A 264 20.04 -1.32 6.19
C GLU A 264 18.96 -0.63 7.05
N ILE A 265 17.75 -1.19 7.13
CA ILE A 265 16.70 -0.65 8.00
C ILE A 265 17.10 -0.75 9.47
N ASN A 266 17.69 -1.87 9.90
CA ASN A 266 18.15 -2.04 11.28
C ASN A 266 19.30 -1.10 11.67
N GLU A 267 20.20 -0.80 10.74
CA GLU A 267 21.31 0.12 10.98
C GLU A 267 20.89 1.59 10.97
N ILE A 268 19.91 1.95 10.12
CA ILE A 268 19.51 3.36 9.91
C ILE A 268 18.44 3.80 10.92
N PHE A 269 17.46 2.95 11.23
CA PHE A 269 16.32 3.34 12.07
C PHE A 269 16.38 2.68 13.46
N THR A 270 16.16 3.46 14.51
CA THR A 270 16.14 2.97 15.91
C THR A 270 14.74 2.55 16.36
N ASN A 271 13.70 3.30 15.99
CA ASN A 271 12.30 3.02 16.32
C ASN A 271 11.53 2.56 15.09
N LYS A 272 11.59 1.25 14.79
CA LYS A 272 10.99 0.65 13.58
C LYS A 272 10.43 -0.73 13.83
N GLU A 273 9.60 -1.17 12.88
CA GLU A 273 9.12 -2.54 12.70
C GLU A 273 9.26 -2.94 11.22
N ILE A 274 9.71 -4.19 10.92
CA ILE A 274 9.99 -4.70 9.58
C ILE A 274 9.10 -5.92 9.30
#